data_1b6bed0cdd5c5871f53c4cc60b45f3b3
#
_entry.id   1b6bed0cdd5c5871f53c4cc60b45f3b3
#
_cell.length_a   1.000
_cell.length_b   1.000
_cell.length_c   1.000
_cell.angle_alpha   90.00
_cell.angle_beta   90.00
_cell.angle_gamma   90.00
#
_symmetry.space_group_name_H-M   'P 1'
#
loop_
_entity.id
_entity.type
_entity.pdbx_description
1 polymer ?
#
loop_
_entity_poly.entity_id
_entity_poly.type
_entity_poly.pdbx_seq_one_letter_code
_entity_poly.pdbx_strand_id
1 'polypeptide(L)'
;MVLEAIYEPTFSNNSHGFRPKRSCHTALTQVKKNFTGVTWIVEGDIKACFDNFDHHVLVELLRKRISDEAFIGLIWKFLKAGYMEQWQYNCTYSGVPQGSGISPICANIYLSELDNYMQEYKEKYDCEPERRRTTREYERASRRYRKARKALMGAEKSTPELVKEFKDSRRKKMNQHYYNPFEEGFKKIQYNRYA
;
A
#
# COMPACT_ATOMS: atom_id res chain seq x y z
N MET A 1 0.15 22.85 -3.66
CA MET A 1 -0.82 23.11 -4.77
C MET A 1 -2.24 23.08 -4.22
N VAL A 2 -3.21 23.83 -4.83
CA VAL A 2 -4.60 23.87 -4.36
C VAL A 2 -5.23 22.48 -4.31
N LEU A 3 -5.12 21.71 -5.41
CA LEU A 3 -5.63 20.32 -5.46
C LEU A 3 -5.07 19.42 -4.37
N GLU A 4 -3.79 19.54 -4.08
CA GLU A 4 -3.14 18.75 -3.03
C GLU A 4 -3.75 19.04 -1.65
N ALA A 5 -3.96 20.32 -1.33
CA ALA A 5 -4.59 20.69 -0.06
C ALA A 5 -6.03 20.13 0.10
N ILE A 6 -6.77 20.04 -1.02
CA ILE A 6 -8.14 19.53 -1.03
C ILE A 6 -8.17 17.97 -0.93
N TYR A 7 -7.28 17.29 -1.66
CA TYR A 7 -7.39 15.83 -1.86
C TYR A 7 -6.46 15.00 -0.98
N GLU A 8 -5.30 15.52 -0.56
CA GLU A 8 -4.36 14.76 0.28
C GLU A 8 -4.99 14.15 1.54
N PRO A 9 -5.88 14.87 2.28
CA PRO A 9 -6.54 14.30 3.45
C PRO A 9 -7.50 13.14 3.14
N THR A 10 -7.88 12.97 1.87
CA THR A 10 -8.89 11.98 1.45
C THR A 10 -8.27 10.69 0.91
N PHE A 11 -7.00 10.71 0.58
CA PHE A 11 -6.34 9.55 0.01
C PHE A 11 -6.13 8.44 1.03
N SER A 12 -6.31 7.22 0.57
CA SER A 12 -6.09 6.02 1.37
C SER A 12 -4.70 5.99 2.00
N ASN A 13 -4.61 5.44 3.20
CA ASN A 13 -3.33 5.17 3.85
C ASN A 13 -2.49 4.11 3.12
N ASN A 14 -3.10 3.35 2.22
CA ASN A 14 -2.45 2.32 1.42
C ASN A 14 -1.89 2.86 0.10
N SER A 15 -2.09 4.15 -0.21
CA SER A 15 -1.51 4.84 -1.37
C SER A 15 -0.25 5.59 -0.96
N HIS A 16 0.85 5.38 -1.67
CA HIS A 16 2.17 5.92 -1.33
C HIS A 16 2.83 6.75 -2.43
N GLY A 17 2.45 6.55 -3.69
CA GLY A 17 3.08 7.24 -4.83
C GLY A 17 2.77 8.75 -4.86
N PHE A 18 3.78 9.55 -5.15
CA PHE A 18 3.66 10.99 -5.40
C PHE A 18 2.93 11.78 -4.31
N ARG A 19 3.04 11.38 -3.06
CA ARG A 19 2.39 12.02 -1.92
C ARG A 19 3.40 12.65 -0.96
N PRO A 20 3.05 13.79 -0.30
CA PRO A 20 3.90 14.39 0.72
C PRO A 20 4.22 13.40 1.85
N LYS A 21 5.48 13.37 2.29
CA LYS A 21 5.96 12.51 3.38
C LYS A 21 5.81 10.99 3.13
N ARG A 22 5.50 10.58 1.89
CA ARG A 22 5.44 9.19 1.48
C ARG A 22 6.47 8.90 0.40
N SER A 23 6.88 7.65 0.30
CA SER A 23 7.92 7.20 -0.63
C SER A 23 7.82 5.69 -0.86
N CYS A 24 8.62 5.17 -1.78
CA CYS A 24 8.80 3.74 -1.95
C CYS A 24 9.17 3.03 -0.62
N HIS A 25 10.03 3.66 0.20
CA HIS A 25 10.39 3.11 1.50
C HIS A 25 9.21 3.01 2.49
N THR A 26 8.30 3.98 2.47
CA THR A 26 7.08 3.90 3.30
C THR A 26 6.15 2.79 2.84
N ALA A 27 6.01 2.60 1.52
CA ALA A 27 5.26 1.49 0.94
C ALA A 27 5.84 0.13 1.34
N LEU A 28 7.15 -0.06 1.15
CA LEU A 28 7.84 -1.29 1.53
C LEU A 28 7.77 -1.58 3.03
N THR A 29 7.87 -0.54 3.86
CA THR A 29 7.73 -0.67 5.32
C THR A 29 6.32 -1.14 5.69
N GLN A 30 5.31 -0.59 5.03
CA GLN A 30 3.92 -0.99 5.24
C GLN A 30 3.67 -2.42 4.77
N VAL A 31 4.16 -2.81 3.59
CA VAL A 31 4.10 -4.19 3.10
C VAL A 31 4.76 -5.14 4.10
N LYS A 32 5.98 -4.85 4.54
CA LYS A 32 6.70 -5.67 5.53
C LYS A 32 5.92 -5.83 6.83
N LYS A 33 5.21 -4.79 7.28
CA LYS A 33 4.43 -4.81 8.52
C LYS A 33 3.11 -5.55 8.36
N ASN A 34 2.38 -5.26 7.29
CA ASN A 34 0.99 -5.68 7.14
C ASN A 34 0.85 -7.03 6.41
N PHE A 35 1.79 -7.38 5.50
CA PHE A 35 1.74 -8.61 4.72
C PHE A 35 2.42 -9.79 5.44
N THR A 36 2.65 -9.67 6.75
CA THR A 36 3.19 -10.79 7.54
C THR A 36 2.17 -11.92 7.61
N GLY A 37 2.58 -13.10 7.18
CA GLY A 37 1.73 -14.30 7.21
C GLY A 37 0.76 -14.43 6.04
N VAL A 38 0.89 -13.63 4.99
CA VAL A 38 0.13 -13.82 3.74
C VAL A 38 0.56 -15.10 3.04
N THR A 39 -0.39 -15.79 2.43
CA THR A 39 -0.17 -17.03 1.68
C THR A 39 0.01 -16.76 0.20
N TRP A 40 -0.73 -15.81 -0.33
CA TRP A 40 -0.72 -15.43 -1.73
C TRP A 40 -0.42 -13.96 -1.87
N ILE A 41 0.38 -13.61 -2.87
CA ILE A 41 0.65 -12.23 -3.27
C ILE A 41 0.24 -12.11 -4.73
N VAL A 42 -0.60 -11.11 -5.01
CA VAL A 42 -0.97 -10.71 -6.37
C VAL A 42 -0.32 -9.36 -6.61
N GLU A 43 0.51 -9.29 -7.62
CA GLU A 43 1.15 -8.07 -8.10
C GLU A 43 0.53 -7.67 -9.42
N GLY A 44 0.21 -6.40 -9.58
CA GLY A 44 -0.34 -5.82 -10.81
C GLY A 44 0.32 -4.50 -11.10
N ASP A 45 0.46 -4.19 -12.40
CA ASP A 45 0.92 -2.90 -12.89
C ASP A 45 -0.08 -2.34 -13.90
N ILE A 46 -0.28 -1.01 -13.88
CA ILE A 46 -1.17 -0.33 -14.81
C ILE A 46 -0.33 0.22 -15.95
N LYS A 47 -0.40 -0.44 -17.09
CA LYS A 47 0.35 -0.03 -18.29
C LYS A 47 -0.04 1.40 -18.71
N ALA A 48 0.96 2.25 -18.86
CA ALA A 48 0.79 3.63 -19.34
C ALA A 48 -0.29 4.40 -18.55
N CYS A 49 -0.25 4.29 -17.23
CA CYS A 49 -1.27 4.85 -16.33
C CYS A 49 -1.52 6.34 -16.61
N PHE A 50 -0.45 7.13 -16.73
CA PHE A 50 -0.53 8.58 -16.97
C PHE A 50 -1.06 8.94 -18.36
N ASP A 51 -0.87 8.08 -19.34
CA ASP A 51 -1.23 8.35 -20.73
C ASP A 51 -2.70 7.98 -21.05
N ASN A 52 -3.32 7.15 -20.19
CA ASN A 52 -4.62 6.55 -20.46
C ASN A 52 -5.76 7.08 -19.57
N PHE A 53 -5.55 8.16 -18.81
CA PHE A 53 -6.65 8.74 -18.03
C PHE A 53 -7.70 9.35 -18.94
N ASP A 54 -8.96 8.99 -18.73
CA ASP A 54 -10.07 9.69 -19.33
C ASP A 54 -10.27 11.05 -18.64
N HIS A 55 -10.15 12.13 -19.42
CA HIS A 55 -10.29 13.50 -18.92
C HIS A 55 -11.68 13.78 -18.36
N HIS A 56 -12.75 13.21 -18.95
CA HIS A 56 -14.11 13.41 -18.50
C HIS A 56 -14.30 12.76 -17.12
N VAL A 57 -13.86 11.51 -16.97
CA VAL A 57 -13.91 10.81 -15.68
C VAL A 57 -13.14 11.57 -14.62
N LEU A 58 -11.91 12.03 -14.95
CA LEU A 58 -11.12 12.81 -13.99
C LEU A 58 -11.83 14.09 -13.55
N VAL A 59 -12.45 14.82 -14.50
CA VAL A 59 -13.18 16.05 -14.21
C VAL A 59 -14.44 15.77 -13.40
N GLU A 60 -15.15 14.69 -13.64
CA GLU A 60 -16.28 14.28 -12.80
C GLU A 60 -15.84 13.98 -11.36
N LEU A 61 -14.70 13.32 -11.18
CA LEU A 61 -14.13 13.10 -9.84
C LEU A 61 -13.79 14.42 -9.15
N LEU A 62 -13.27 15.39 -9.88
CA LEU A 62 -12.99 16.72 -9.36
C LEU A 62 -14.28 17.44 -8.94
N ARG A 63 -15.33 17.36 -9.74
CA ARG A 63 -16.65 17.97 -9.46
C ARG A 63 -17.34 17.40 -8.20
N LYS A 64 -16.99 16.18 -7.79
CA LYS A 64 -17.50 15.64 -6.51
C LYS A 64 -17.13 16.53 -5.30
N ARG A 65 -16.09 17.35 -5.40
CA ARG A 65 -15.56 18.18 -4.29
C ARG A 65 -15.40 19.66 -4.62
N ILE A 66 -15.30 20.00 -5.88
CA ILE A 66 -15.05 21.35 -6.35
C ILE A 66 -16.25 21.81 -7.17
N SER A 67 -16.97 22.81 -6.68
CA SER A 67 -18.14 23.40 -7.36
C SER A 67 -17.78 24.61 -8.23
N ASP A 68 -16.53 25.09 -8.18
CA ASP A 68 -16.06 26.20 -8.97
C ASP A 68 -15.80 25.77 -10.42
N GLU A 69 -16.73 26.06 -11.31
CA GLU A 69 -16.63 25.74 -12.73
C GLU A 69 -15.53 26.55 -13.47
N ALA A 70 -15.17 27.72 -12.97
CA ALA A 70 -14.03 28.48 -13.54
C ALA A 70 -12.71 27.74 -13.26
N PHE A 71 -12.54 27.20 -12.05
CA PHE A 71 -11.40 26.38 -11.70
C PHE A 71 -11.40 25.05 -12.47
N ILE A 72 -12.54 24.39 -12.61
CA ILE A 72 -12.66 23.17 -13.43
C ILE A 72 -12.31 23.47 -14.89
N GLY A 73 -12.77 24.62 -15.44
CA GLY A 73 -12.42 25.07 -16.79
C GLY A 73 -10.90 25.30 -16.96
N LEU A 74 -10.22 25.77 -15.92
CA LEU A 74 -8.76 25.89 -15.92
C LEU A 74 -8.07 24.53 -15.98
N ILE A 75 -8.54 23.57 -15.18
CA ILE A 75 -8.01 22.19 -15.24
C ILE A 75 -8.20 21.57 -16.62
N TRP A 76 -9.37 21.76 -17.25
CA TRP A 76 -9.59 21.33 -18.63
C TRP A 76 -8.57 21.90 -19.61
N LYS A 77 -8.23 23.19 -19.48
CA LYS A 77 -7.19 23.80 -20.31
C LYS A 77 -5.82 23.13 -20.11
N PHE A 78 -5.46 22.83 -18.86
CA PHE A 78 -4.21 22.09 -18.57
C PHE A 78 -4.20 20.68 -19.17
N LEU A 79 -5.29 19.94 -19.06
CA LEU A 79 -5.41 18.60 -19.63
C LEU A 79 -5.29 18.58 -21.15
N LYS A 80 -5.85 19.59 -21.82
CA LYS A 80 -5.86 19.74 -23.30
C LYS A 80 -4.67 20.50 -23.85
N ALA A 81 -3.82 21.07 -22.99
CA ALA A 81 -2.73 21.94 -23.44
C ALA A 81 -1.70 21.23 -24.34
N GLY A 82 -1.65 19.90 -24.32
CA GLY A 82 -0.64 19.15 -25.05
C GLY A 82 0.75 19.25 -24.43
N TYR A 83 1.74 18.80 -25.16
CA TYR A 83 3.15 18.87 -24.77
C TYR A 83 4.06 19.09 -25.99
N MET A 84 5.23 19.61 -25.71
CA MET A 84 6.28 19.82 -26.71
C MET A 84 7.30 18.71 -26.59
N GLU A 85 7.54 17.99 -27.68
CA GLU A 85 8.60 16.99 -27.76
C GLU A 85 9.40 17.23 -29.05
N GLN A 86 10.72 17.30 -28.95
CA GLN A 86 11.62 17.58 -30.09
C GLN A 86 11.19 18.79 -30.93
N TRP A 87 10.74 19.86 -30.27
CA TRP A 87 10.21 21.09 -30.91
C TRP A 87 8.91 20.88 -31.72
N GLN A 88 8.25 19.71 -31.56
CA GLN A 88 6.95 19.45 -32.16
C GLN A 88 5.87 19.47 -31.09
N TYR A 89 4.74 20.10 -31.44
CA TYR A 89 3.58 20.14 -30.57
C TYR A 89 2.75 18.87 -30.74
N ASN A 90 2.45 18.22 -29.62
CA ASN A 90 1.60 17.03 -29.55
C ASN A 90 0.34 17.33 -28.75
N CYS A 91 -0.83 17.04 -29.31
CA CYS A 91 -2.11 17.17 -28.61
C CYS A 91 -2.29 16.04 -27.59
N THR A 92 -2.82 16.37 -26.43
CA THR A 92 -3.21 15.39 -25.42
C THR A 92 -4.72 15.09 -25.55
N TYR A 93 -5.06 13.91 -26.02
CA TYR A 93 -6.45 13.45 -26.15
C TYR A 93 -6.91 12.69 -24.90
N SER A 94 -5.99 12.03 -24.23
CA SER A 94 -6.19 11.32 -22.96
C SER A 94 -4.95 11.47 -22.09
N GLY A 95 -5.08 11.17 -20.80
CA GLY A 95 -3.95 11.18 -19.89
C GLY A 95 -3.47 12.57 -19.49
N VAL A 96 -2.34 12.58 -18.86
CA VAL A 96 -1.63 13.79 -18.41
C VAL A 96 -0.17 13.70 -18.80
N PRO A 97 0.41 14.76 -19.38
CA PRO A 97 1.79 14.73 -19.85
C PRO A 97 2.75 14.38 -18.70
N GLN A 98 3.65 13.43 -18.95
CA GLN A 98 4.69 13.10 -18.00
C GLN A 98 5.59 14.33 -17.75
N GLY A 99 5.87 14.60 -16.47
CA GLY A 99 6.64 15.80 -16.09
C GLY A 99 5.80 17.06 -15.83
N SER A 100 4.50 17.05 -16.09
CA SER A 100 3.62 18.14 -15.69
C SER A 100 3.45 18.14 -14.17
N GLY A 101 3.52 19.33 -13.54
CA GLY A 101 3.34 19.46 -12.08
C GLY A 101 1.98 19.04 -11.56
N ILE A 102 0.95 18.94 -12.44
CA ILE A 102 -0.41 18.50 -12.06
C ILE A 102 -0.60 16.98 -12.21
N SER A 103 0.21 16.31 -13.02
CA SER A 103 0.03 14.90 -13.36
C SER A 103 0.01 13.97 -12.13
N PRO A 104 0.90 14.10 -11.14
CA PRO A 104 0.92 13.22 -9.98
C PRO A 104 -0.36 13.30 -9.13
N ILE A 105 -0.88 14.51 -8.93
CA ILE A 105 -2.10 14.67 -8.13
C ILE A 105 -3.33 14.19 -8.89
N CYS A 106 -3.40 14.41 -10.21
CA CYS A 106 -4.46 13.87 -11.05
C CYS A 106 -4.47 12.34 -11.05
N ALA A 107 -3.30 11.71 -11.13
CA ALA A 107 -3.16 10.27 -11.02
C ALA A 107 -3.69 9.74 -9.67
N ASN A 108 -3.32 10.38 -8.57
CA ASN A 108 -3.79 9.97 -7.26
C ASN A 108 -5.31 10.16 -7.09
N ILE A 109 -5.88 11.24 -7.64
CA ILE A 109 -7.34 11.46 -7.64
C ILE A 109 -8.04 10.37 -8.45
N TYR A 110 -7.55 10.07 -9.65
CA TYR A 110 -8.13 9.04 -10.51
C TYR A 110 -8.06 7.65 -9.86
N LEU A 111 -6.90 7.28 -9.34
CA LEU A 111 -6.66 5.98 -8.70
C LEU A 111 -7.27 5.87 -7.29
N SER A 112 -7.74 6.96 -6.69
CA SER A 112 -8.46 6.89 -5.41
C SER A 112 -9.76 6.09 -5.50
N GLU A 113 -10.38 6.02 -6.68
CA GLU A 113 -11.57 5.17 -6.89
C GLU A 113 -11.21 3.67 -6.80
N LEU A 114 -10.02 3.28 -7.28
CA LEU A 114 -9.51 1.92 -7.08
C LEU A 114 -9.23 1.65 -5.60
N ASP A 115 -8.65 2.61 -4.89
CA ASP A 115 -8.40 2.48 -3.44
C ASP A 115 -9.71 2.29 -2.67
N ASN A 116 -10.75 3.05 -3.01
CA ASN A 116 -12.09 2.94 -2.42
C ASN A 116 -12.72 1.58 -2.72
N TYR A 117 -12.68 1.13 -3.98
CA TYR A 117 -13.17 -0.19 -4.38
C TYR A 117 -12.46 -1.31 -3.61
N MET A 118 -11.14 -1.24 -3.48
CA MET A 118 -10.37 -2.23 -2.73
C MET A 118 -10.70 -2.23 -1.24
N GLN A 119 -11.00 -1.06 -0.68
CA GLN A 119 -11.45 -0.97 0.71
C GLN A 119 -12.82 -1.63 0.91
N GLU A 120 -13.79 -1.32 0.05
CA GLU A 120 -15.11 -1.96 0.09
C GLU A 120 -15.03 -3.48 -0.13
N TYR A 121 -14.21 -3.89 -1.10
CA TYR A 121 -13.98 -5.31 -1.37
C TYR A 121 -13.38 -6.03 -0.17
N LYS A 122 -12.41 -5.39 0.48
CA LYS A 122 -11.79 -5.89 1.71
C LYS A 122 -12.84 -6.06 2.82
N GLU A 123 -13.69 -5.07 3.06
CA GLU A 123 -14.74 -5.12 4.09
C GLU A 123 -15.74 -6.25 3.86
N LYS A 124 -16.07 -6.51 2.60
CA LYS A 124 -16.97 -7.63 2.22
C LYS A 124 -16.30 -9.01 2.30
N TYR A 125 -15.00 -9.06 2.03
CA TYR A 125 -14.26 -10.32 1.91
C TYR A 125 -13.63 -10.75 3.23
N ASP A 126 -13.12 -9.81 4.04
CA ASP A 126 -12.42 -10.13 5.28
C ASP A 126 -13.39 -10.81 6.26
N CYS A 127 -12.98 -11.96 6.76
CA CYS A 127 -13.69 -12.70 7.78
C CYS A 127 -12.69 -13.16 8.83
N GLU A 128 -12.93 -12.81 10.09
CA GLU A 128 -12.15 -13.28 11.22
C GLU A 128 -13.06 -14.06 12.17
N PRO A 129 -12.76 -15.34 12.45
CA PRO A 129 -13.48 -16.09 13.47
C PRO A 129 -13.21 -15.48 14.86
N GLU A 130 -14.18 -15.54 15.76
CA GLU A 130 -14.08 -14.97 17.13
C GLU A 130 -12.85 -15.44 17.90
N ARG A 131 -12.37 -16.66 17.64
CA ARG A 131 -11.18 -17.25 18.28
C ARG A 131 -10.33 -17.97 17.25
N ARG A 132 -9.17 -17.40 16.92
CA ARG A 132 -8.15 -18.08 16.13
C ARG A 132 -7.20 -18.87 17.05
N ARG A 133 -6.96 -20.12 16.68
CA ARG A 133 -6.00 -20.97 17.43
C ARG A 133 -4.59 -20.79 16.88
N THR A 134 -3.62 -20.67 17.79
CA THR A 134 -2.21 -20.66 17.41
C THR A 134 -1.79 -22.00 16.82
N THR A 135 -0.89 -21.98 15.84
CA THR A 135 -0.36 -23.22 15.26
C THR A 135 0.49 -23.98 16.29
N ARG A 136 0.44 -25.31 16.26
CA ARG A 136 1.26 -26.16 17.11
C ARG A 136 2.76 -25.90 16.91
N GLU A 137 3.16 -25.63 15.68
CA GLU A 137 4.54 -25.31 15.28
C GLU A 137 5.01 -24.01 15.94
N TYR A 138 4.19 -22.96 15.87
CA TYR A 138 4.49 -21.70 16.55
C TYR A 138 4.58 -21.85 18.09
N GLU A 139 3.68 -22.60 18.69
CA GLU A 139 3.72 -22.85 20.14
C GLU A 139 4.99 -23.58 20.56
N ARG A 140 5.39 -24.62 19.82
CA ARG A 140 6.64 -25.36 20.06
C ARG A 140 7.86 -24.44 19.92
N ALA A 141 7.91 -23.64 18.85
CA ALA A 141 8.99 -22.68 18.62
C ALA A 141 9.01 -21.58 19.67
N SER A 142 7.84 -21.10 20.11
CA SER A 142 7.69 -20.09 21.14
C SER A 142 8.15 -20.61 22.53
N ARG A 143 7.88 -21.88 22.87
CA ARG A 143 8.38 -22.51 24.10
C ARG A 143 9.91 -22.62 24.09
N ARG A 144 10.52 -23.04 22.97
CA ARG A 144 11.97 -23.10 22.79
C ARG A 144 12.61 -21.71 22.92
N TYR A 145 12.05 -20.71 22.27
CA TYR A 145 12.51 -19.34 22.37
C TYR A 145 12.46 -18.80 23.80
N ARG A 146 11.36 -19.04 24.53
CA ARG A 146 11.23 -18.63 25.94
C ARG A 146 12.28 -19.31 26.85
N LYS A 147 12.55 -20.60 26.59
CA LYS A 147 13.59 -21.33 27.32
C LYS A 147 14.98 -20.76 27.07
N ALA A 148 15.36 -20.55 25.79
CA ALA A 148 16.64 -19.97 25.42
C ALA A 148 16.80 -18.53 25.93
N ARG A 149 15.74 -17.73 25.89
CA ARG A 149 15.73 -16.37 26.46
C ARG A 149 15.97 -16.39 27.97
N LYS A 150 15.30 -17.28 28.69
CA LYS A 150 15.46 -17.41 30.18
C LYS A 150 16.88 -17.86 30.53
N ALA A 151 17.44 -18.81 29.75
CA ALA A 151 18.82 -19.26 29.98
C ALA A 151 19.84 -18.13 29.72
N LEU A 152 19.67 -17.35 28.67
CA LEU A 152 20.55 -16.22 28.35
C LEU A 152 20.45 -15.09 29.39
N MET A 153 19.26 -14.80 29.92
CA MET A 153 19.04 -13.73 30.89
C MET A 153 19.43 -14.15 32.32
N GLY A 154 19.44 -15.46 32.64
CA GLY A 154 19.82 -15.99 33.94
C GLY A 154 21.30 -16.36 34.06
N ALA A 155 22.08 -16.24 32.97
CA ALA A 155 23.50 -16.54 33.00
C ALA A 155 24.31 -15.32 33.48
N GLU A 156 25.22 -15.51 34.45
CA GLU A 156 26.14 -14.45 34.93
C GLU A 156 27.04 -13.91 33.82
N LYS A 157 27.40 -14.76 32.83
CA LYS A 157 28.15 -14.38 31.62
C LYS A 157 27.46 -14.94 30.39
N SER A 158 27.23 -14.09 29.40
CA SER A 158 26.70 -14.53 28.10
C SER A 158 27.76 -15.30 27.32
N THR A 159 27.63 -16.62 27.23
CA THR A 159 28.51 -17.43 26.37
C THR A 159 28.09 -17.33 24.92
N PRO A 160 29.02 -17.43 23.93
CA PRO A 160 28.71 -17.42 22.51
C PRO A 160 27.65 -18.47 22.10
N GLU A 161 27.65 -19.60 22.78
CA GLU A 161 26.69 -20.70 22.54
C GLU A 161 25.27 -20.33 22.94
N LEU A 162 25.07 -19.73 24.10
CA LEU A 162 23.76 -19.25 24.57
C LEU A 162 23.21 -18.15 23.68
N VAL A 163 24.06 -17.24 23.19
CA VAL A 163 23.66 -16.19 22.23
C VAL A 163 23.25 -16.81 20.90
N LYS A 164 23.98 -17.81 20.42
CA LYS A 164 23.65 -18.53 19.17
C LYS A 164 22.31 -19.26 19.32
N GLU A 165 22.10 -20.03 20.39
CA GLU A 165 20.86 -20.75 20.65
C GLU A 165 19.66 -19.79 20.74
N PHE A 166 19.81 -18.64 21.39
CA PHE A 166 18.78 -17.61 21.44
C PHE A 166 18.45 -17.05 20.06
N LYS A 167 19.46 -16.69 19.24
CA LYS A 167 19.27 -16.19 17.88
C LYS A 167 18.57 -17.21 17.00
N ASP A 168 18.99 -18.48 17.05
CA ASP A 168 18.40 -19.56 16.27
C ASP A 168 16.96 -19.87 16.69
N SER A 169 16.68 -19.89 17.98
CA SER A 169 15.32 -20.09 18.50
C SER A 169 14.39 -18.93 18.14
N ARG A 170 14.90 -17.69 18.16
CA ARG A 170 14.19 -16.50 17.71
C ARG A 170 13.85 -16.59 16.23
N ARG A 171 14.84 -16.93 15.39
CA ARG A 171 14.65 -17.10 13.93
C ARG A 171 13.62 -18.19 13.63
N LYS A 172 13.72 -19.35 14.29
CA LYS A 172 12.75 -20.44 14.13
C LYS A 172 11.34 -20.01 14.51
N LYS A 173 11.17 -19.26 15.59
CA LYS A 173 9.86 -18.73 16.01
C LYS A 173 9.30 -17.74 14.97
N MET A 174 10.13 -16.83 14.44
CA MET A 174 9.69 -15.83 13.46
C MET A 174 9.30 -16.43 12.11
N ASN A 175 9.85 -17.61 11.77
CA ASN A 175 9.53 -18.32 10.53
C ASN A 175 8.26 -19.19 10.62
N GLN A 176 7.60 -19.25 11.79
CA GLN A 176 6.35 -20.00 11.95
C GLN A 176 5.15 -19.07 11.88
N HIS A 177 4.12 -19.50 11.18
CA HIS A 177 2.84 -18.79 11.19
C HIS A 177 2.22 -18.83 12.57
N TYR A 178 1.87 -17.68 13.11
CA TYR A 178 1.20 -17.56 14.41
C TYR A 178 -0.17 -18.25 14.38
N TYR A 179 -0.96 -17.96 13.36
CA TYR A 179 -2.24 -18.60 13.06
C TYR A 179 -2.13 -19.49 11.83
N ASN A 180 -3.01 -20.48 11.72
CA ASN A 180 -3.12 -21.28 10.51
C ASN A 180 -3.62 -20.38 9.36
N PRO A 181 -2.84 -20.21 8.28
CA PRO A 181 -3.27 -19.38 7.15
C PRO A 181 -4.43 -19.99 6.35
N PHE A 182 -4.65 -21.30 6.51
CA PHE A 182 -5.72 -22.05 5.83
C PHE A 182 -6.87 -22.41 6.78
N GLU A 183 -7.02 -21.69 7.90
CA GLU A 183 -8.11 -21.93 8.84
C GLU A 183 -9.45 -21.61 8.19
N GLU A 184 -10.41 -22.54 8.26
CA GLU A 184 -11.77 -22.30 7.76
C GLU A 184 -12.38 -21.07 8.42
N GLY A 185 -13.04 -20.22 7.62
CA GLY A 185 -13.65 -18.98 8.09
C GLY A 185 -12.68 -17.81 8.25
N PHE A 186 -11.36 -18.00 8.05
CA PHE A 186 -10.43 -16.89 8.01
C PHE A 186 -10.09 -16.48 6.59
N LYS A 187 -10.43 -15.25 6.24
CA LYS A 187 -10.07 -14.62 4.97
C LYS A 187 -9.64 -13.19 5.26
N LYS A 188 -8.53 -12.77 4.71
CA LYS A 188 -8.01 -11.41 4.88
C LYS A 188 -7.25 -10.94 3.68
N ILE A 189 -7.63 -9.78 3.18
CA ILE A 189 -6.94 -9.08 2.10
C ILE A 189 -6.09 -7.95 2.68
N GLN A 190 -4.88 -7.81 2.19
CA GLN A 190 -4.04 -6.65 2.40
C GLN A 190 -3.77 -5.99 1.05
N TYR A 191 -3.96 -4.70 1.00
CA TYR A 191 -3.79 -3.90 -0.20
C TYR A 191 -2.77 -2.80 0.04
N ASN A 192 -1.94 -2.54 -0.95
CA ASN A 192 -0.99 -1.45 -0.96
C ASN A 192 -0.77 -0.99 -2.40
N ARG A 193 -0.74 0.29 -2.65
CA ARG A 193 -0.52 0.89 -3.96
C ARG A 193 0.69 1.83 -3.91
N TYR A 194 1.57 1.63 -4.87
CA TYR A 194 2.61 2.59 -5.24
C TYR A 194 2.44 2.86 -6.73
N ALA A 195 1.86 3.99 -7.07
CA ALA A 195 1.62 4.36 -8.46
C ALA A 195 2.75 5.22 -8.96
#